data_bc483ad73894679bba30d5864efdac60
#
_entry.id   bc483ad73894679bba30d5864efdac60
#
_cell.length_a   1.000
_cell.length_b   1.000
_cell.length_c   1.000
_cell.angle_alpha   90.00
_cell.angle_beta   90.00
_cell.angle_gamma   90.00
#
_symmetry.space_group_name_H-M   'P 1'
#
loop_
_entity.id
_entity.type
_entity.pdbx_description
1 polymer ?
#
loop_
_entity_poly.entity_id
_entity_poly.type
_entity_poly.pdbx_seq_one_letter_code
_entity_poly.pdbx_strand_id
1 'polypeptide(L)'
;MASATVVALDQVLAAGPWPTVVEGLLDEPAHLLTAAVLLAALAPGARAPVVAGALTGSVLIDLDHVPLYLWNATPPGDGRPVTHSLATALALVAVARLLRGRARGVLTGAGAGVLLHLVRDLASGPGVPLLWPVTATGAHVPYAVYAGVLAGATGVVVVRWLGSGALSGAGGWRATSGETGRTSRARSRCPCGSAGAPAGRARSRRSAPSAPARRATAPPAGERPASGQEPGGRRG
;
A
#
# COMPACT_ATOMS: atom_id res chain seq x y z
N MET A 1 -10.76 -13.16 12.17
CA MET A 1 -11.86 -12.95 11.20
C MET A 1 -11.33 -12.63 9.80
N ALA A 2 -10.44 -11.64 9.60
CA ALA A 2 -9.96 -11.26 8.27
C ALA A 2 -9.43 -12.44 7.42
N SER A 3 -8.57 -13.28 7.98
CA SER A 3 -8.01 -14.44 7.23
C SER A 3 -9.06 -15.49 6.86
N ALA A 4 -10.07 -15.69 7.72
CA ALA A 4 -11.19 -16.57 7.39
C ALA A 4 -12.02 -15.99 6.23
N THR A 5 -12.20 -14.67 6.21
CA THR A 5 -12.85 -13.97 5.11
C THR A 5 -12.07 -14.12 3.81
N VAL A 6 -10.73 -13.99 3.85
CA VAL A 6 -9.88 -14.21 2.67
C VAL A 6 -10.05 -15.62 2.13
N VAL A 7 -9.95 -16.64 2.99
CA VAL A 7 -10.12 -18.03 2.56
C VAL A 7 -11.52 -18.27 1.96
N ALA A 8 -12.57 -17.67 2.56
CA ALA A 8 -13.92 -17.77 2.03
C ALA A 8 -14.04 -17.12 0.63
N LEU A 9 -13.45 -15.94 0.43
CA LEU A 9 -13.41 -15.27 -0.87
C LEU A 9 -12.66 -16.12 -1.90
N ASP A 10 -11.51 -16.69 -1.53
CA ASP A 10 -10.74 -17.58 -2.42
C ASP A 10 -11.54 -18.83 -2.82
N GLN A 11 -12.30 -19.42 -1.89
CA GLN A 11 -13.18 -20.56 -2.22
C GLN A 11 -14.34 -20.18 -3.14
N VAL A 12 -14.92 -18.99 -2.94
CA VAL A 12 -15.96 -18.47 -3.84
C VAL A 12 -15.39 -18.22 -5.23
N LEU A 13 -14.20 -17.59 -5.33
CA LEU A 13 -13.51 -17.37 -6.60
C LEU A 13 -13.22 -18.69 -7.32
N ALA A 14 -12.71 -19.69 -6.59
CA ALA A 14 -12.42 -21.02 -7.15
C ALA A 14 -13.67 -21.78 -7.63
N ALA A 15 -14.85 -21.42 -7.15
CA ALA A 15 -16.13 -22.02 -7.57
C ALA A 15 -16.65 -21.46 -8.91
N GLY A 16 -15.97 -20.44 -9.52
CA GLY A 16 -16.36 -19.86 -10.81
C GLY A 16 -16.44 -20.86 -11.95
N PRO A 17 -16.80 -20.39 -13.15
CA PRO A 17 -16.41 -19.10 -13.75
C PRO A 17 -17.34 -17.93 -13.39
N TRP A 18 -16.73 -16.83 -13.03
CA TRP A 18 -17.44 -15.59 -12.72
C TRP A 18 -17.30 -14.58 -13.87
N PRO A 19 -18.30 -13.70 -14.10
CA PRO A 19 -18.09 -12.53 -14.94
C PRO A 19 -16.93 -11.69 -14.39
N THR A 20 -16.09 -11.14 -15.27
CA THR A 20 -14.87 -10.39 -14.91
C THR A 20 -15.07 -9.33 -13.82
N VAL A 21 -16.22 -8.60 -13.87
CA VAL A 21 -16.53 -7.58 -12.86
C VAL A 21 -16.75 -8.22 -11.49
N VAL A 22 -17.43 -9.36 -11.43
CA VAL A 22 -17.70 -10.10 -10.19
C VAL A 22 -16.39 -10.67 -9.64
N GLU A 23 -15.56 -11.23 -10.52
CA GLU A 23 -14.23 -11.73 -10.17
C GLU A 23 -13.39 -10.62 -9.50
N GLY A 24 -13.26 -9.45 -10.12
CA GLY A 24 -12.55 -8.32 -9.53
C GLY A 24 -13.15 -7.85 -8.21
N LEU A 25 -14.48 -7.78 -8.08
CA LEU A 25 -15.14 -7.40 -6.82
C LEU A 25 -14.89 -8.37 -5.66
N LEU A 26 -14.59 -9.63 -5.94
CA LEU A 26 -14.24 -10.64 -4.95
C LEU A 26 -12.73 -10.70 -4.70
N ASP A 27 -11.93 -10.50 -5.74
CA ASP A 27 -10.49 -10.62 -5.72
C ASP A 27 -9.81 -9.46 -4.99
N GLU A 28 -10.21 -8.22 -5.29
CA GLU A 28 -9.63 -7.01 -4.69
C GLU A 28 -9.76 -6.96 -3.15
N PRO A 29 -10.91 -7.26 -2.54
CA PRO A 29 -11.01 -7.36 -1.09
C PRO A 29 -10.11 -8.45 -0.49
N ALA A 30 -9.90 -9.57 -1.19
CA ALA A 30 -9.02 -10.64 -0.72
C ALA A 30 -7.54 -10.18 -0.72
N HIS A 31 -7.09 -9.44 -1.75
CA HIS A 31 -5.77 -8.81 -1.78
C HIS A 31 -5.59 -7.79 -0.66
N LEU A 32 -6.57 -6.90 -0.48
CA LEU A 32 -6.53 -5.88 0.58
C LEU A 32 -6.45 -6.50 1.98
N LEU A 33 -7.27 -7.51 2.26
CA LEU A 33 -7.29 -8.19 3.55
C LEU A 33 -6.00 -8.99 3.79
N THR A 34 -5.49 -9.68 2.76
CA THR A 34 -4.19 -10.37 2.82
C THR A 34 -3.09 -9.37 3.17
N ALA A 35 -3.00 -8.26 2.43
CA ALA A 35 -2.01 -7.22 2.69
C ALA A 35 -2.15 -6.63 4.10
N ALA A 36 -3.37 -6.39 4.58
CA ALA A 36 -3.62 -5.87 5.93
C ALA A 36 -3.14 -6.83 7.03
N VAL A 37 -3.43 -8.14 6.91
CA VAL A 37 -3.00 -9.16 7.88
C VAL A 37 -1.47 -9.29 7.88
N LEU A 38 -0.87 -9.41 6.71
CA LEU A 38 0.59 -9.52 6.59
C LEU A 38 1.30 -8.26 7.09
N LEU A 39 0.80 -7.08 6.76
CA LEU A 39 1.36 -5.82 7.22
C LEU A 39 1.27 -5.69 8.74
N ALA A 40 0.14 -6.05 9.35
CA ALA A 40 -0.03 -6.05 10.81
C ALA A 40 0.92 -7.03 11.50
N ALA A 41 1.19 -8.18 10.88
CA ALA A 41 2.12 -9.17 11.40
C ALA A 41 3.59 -8.75 11.24
N LEU A 42 3.97 -8.22 10.08
CA LEU A 42 5.37 -7.94 9.74
C LEU A 42 5.85 -6.56 10.18
N ALA A 43 4.96 -5.56 10.18
CA ALA A 43 5.31 -4.16 10.45
C ALA A 43 4.29 -3.44 11.35
N PRO A 44 4.06 -3.91 12.59
CA PRO A 44 3.02 -3.38 13.48
C PRO A 44 3.27 -1.91 13.87
N GLY A 45 4.50 -1.44 13.77
CA GLY A 45 4.88 -0.05 14.04
C GLY A 45 5.03 0.83 12.80
N ALA A 46 4.54 0.37 11.64
CA ALA A 46 4.66 1.13 10.41
C ALA A 46 3.93 2.48 10.51
N ARG A 47 4.55 3.54 9.98
CA ARG A 47 3.96 4.88 9.97
C ARG A 47 2.76 4.94 9.04
N ALA A 48 1.76 5.74 9.38
CA ALA A 48 0.53 5.88 8.61
C ALA A 48 0.73 6.07 7.08
N PRO A 49 1.68 6.90 6.58
CA PRO A 49 1.91 6.99 5.14
C PRO A 49 2.37 5.68 4.49
N VAL A 50 3.17 4.87 5.21
CA VAL A 50 3.63 3.56 4.73
C VAL A 50 2.47 2.58 4.69
N VAL A 51 1.67 2.54 5.76
CA VAL A 51 0.45 1.70 5.82
C VAL A 51 -0.51 2.04 4.69
N ALA A 52 -0.84 3.34 4.55
CA ALA A 52 -1.72 3.80 3.47
C ALA A 52 -1.17 3.41 2.09
N GLY A 53 0.13 3.64 1.85
CA GLY A 53 0.79 3.25 0.61
C GLY A 53 0.73 1.75 0.35
N ALA A 54 0.96 0.91 1.39
CA ALA A 54 0.96 -0.54 1.25
C ALA A 54 -0.45 -1.08 0.90
N LEU A 55 -1.47 -0.63 1.60
CA LEU A 55 -2.85 -1.03 1.33
C LEU A 55 -3.32 -0.54 -0.05
N THR A 56 -2.97 0.69 -0.43
CA THR A 56 -3.30 1.22 -1.76
C THR A 56 -2.53 0.48 -2.87
N GLY A 57 -1.24 0.24 -2.68
CA GLY A 57 -0.39 -0.44 -3.67
C GLY A 57 -0.77 -1.90 -3.87
N SER A 58 -1.33 -2.57 -2.84
CA SER A 58 -1.79 -3.96 -2.96
C SER A 58 -3.10 -4.12 -3.75
N VAL A 59 -3.78 -3.04 -4.07
CA VAL A 59 -5.02 -3.04 -4.86
C VAL A 59 -4.80 -2.35 -6.20
N LEU A 60 -4.14 -1.18 -6.22
CA LEU A 60 -3.99 -0.40 -7.45
C LEU A 60 -3.13 -1.07 -8.52
N ILE A 61 -2.34 -2.08 -8.18
CA ILE A 61 -1.55 -2.80 -9.18
C ILE A 61 -2.47 -3.48 -10.20
N ASP A 62 -3.63 -3.97 -9.80
CA ASP A 62 -4.58 -4.65 -10.69
C ASP A 62 -5.29 -3.71 -11.68
N LEU A 63 -5.10 -2.39 -11.56
CA LEU A 63 -5.54 -1.47 -12.60
C LEU A 63 -4.86 -1.72 -13.95
N ASP A 64 -3.73 -2.41 -13.99
CA ASP A 64 -3.06 -2.80 -15.22
C ASP A 64 -3.80 -3.90 -15.99
N HIS A 65 -4.73 -4.60 -15.34
CA HIS A 65 -5.63 -5.54 -16.02
C HIS A 65 -6.75 -4.83 -16.81
N VAL A 66 -7.08 -3.58 -16.48
CA VAL A 66 -8.14 -2.84 -17.17
C VAL A 66 -7.90 -2.74 -18.68
N PRO A 67 -6.69 -2.42 -19.18
CA PRO A 67 -6.40 -2.46 -20.61
C PRO A 67 -6.60 -3.84 -21.24
N LEU A 68 -6.29 -4.92 -20.52
CA LEU A 68 -6.46 -6.28 -21.01
C LEU A 68 -7.94 -6.61 -21.24
N TYR A 69 -8.80 -6.20 -20.33
CA TYR A 69 -10.24 -6.41 -20.41
C TYR A 69 -10.91 -5.53 -21.47
N LEU A 70 -10.48 -4.26 -21.59
CA LEU A 70 -11.11 -3.31 -22.52
C LEU A 70 -10.71 -3.56 -23.98
N TRP A 71 -9.48 -4.02 -24.22
CA TRP A 71 -8.94 -4.18 -25.58
C TRP A 71 -8.62 -5.62 -25.94
N ASN A 72 -9.03 -6.62 -25.15
CA ASN A 72 -8.70 -8.02 -25.32
C ASN A 72 -7.19 -8.25 -25.57
N ALA A 73 -6.36 -7.44 -24.93
CA ALA A 73 -4.92 -7.57 -25.04
C ALA A 73 -4.45 -8.80 -24.29
N THR A 74 -3.55 -9.58 -24.87
CA THR A 74 -2.89 -10.68 -24.18
C THR A 74 -1.59 -10.17 -23.56
N PRO A 75 -1.38 -10.31 -22.24
CA PRO A 75 -0.10 -9.93 -21.64
C PRO A 75 1.03 -10.83 -22.15
N PRO A 76 2.26 -10.34 -22.21
CA PRO A 76 3.42 -11.17 -22.47
C PRO A 76 3.57 -12.23 -21.36
N GLY A 77 3.82 -13.50 -21.73
CA GLY A 77 3.99 -14.59 -20.80
C GLY A 77 2.68 -15.29 -20.41
N ASP A 78 2.62 -15.83 -19.20
CA ASP A 78 1.58 -16.76 -18.77
C ASP A 78 0.27 -16.12 -18.26
N GLY A 79 -0.04 -14.91 -18.70
CA GLY A 79 -1.37 -14.35 -18.52
C GLY A 79 -1.51 -13.23 -17.47
N ARG A 80 -0.44 -12.85 -16.74
CA ARG A 80 -0.43 -11.65 -15.89
C ARG A 80 0.45 -10.54 -16.48
N PRO A 81 0.09 -9.25 -16.27
CA PRO A 81 0.91 -8.13 -16.67
C PRO A 81 2.31 -8.17 -16.05
N VAL A 82 3.31 -7.68 -16.78
CA VAL A 82 4.72 -7.63 -16.31
C VAL A 82 4.94 -6.74 -15.08
N THR A 83 4.00 -5.87 -14.80
CA THR A 83 3.96 -5.04 -13.59
C THR A 83 3.81 -5.88 -12.31
N HIS A 84 3.26 -7.10 -12.41
CA HIS A 84 3.23 -8.09 -11.33
C HIS A 84 4.59 -8.76 -11.14
N SER A 85 5.62 -7.96 -10.83
CA SER A 85 6.99 -8.42 -10.71
C SER A 85 7.73 -7.76 -9.53
N LEU A 86 8.82 -8.37 -9.10
CA LEU A 86 9.75 -7.76 -8.14
C LEU A 86 10.33 -6.45 -8.66
N ALA A 87 10.52 -6.34 -9.97
CA ALA A 87 11.03 -5.12 -10.59
C ALA A 87 10.14 -3.91 -10.32
N THR A 88 8.81 -4.07 -10.39
CA THR A 88 7.86 -3.00 -10.06
C THR A 88 7.96 -2.57 -8.60
N ALA A 89 7.99 -3.51 -7.66
CA ALA A 89 8.15 -3.20 -6.25
C ALA A 89 9.47 -2.47 -5.97
N LEU A 90 10.57 -2.95 -6.56
CA LEU A 90 11.89 -2.34 -6.42
C LEU A 90 11.96 -0.95 -7.06
N ALA A 91 11.33 -0.75 -8.23
CA ALA A 91 11.25 0.56 -8.89
C ALA A 91 10.52 1.58 -8.03
N LEU A 92 9.37 1.21 -7.43
CA LEU A 92 8.63 2.06 -6.50
C LEU A 92 9.50 2.47 -5.29
N VAL A 93 10.20 1.52 -4.69
CA VAL A 93 11.11 1.78 -3.56
C VAL A 93 12.30 2.65 -3.99
N ALA A 94 12.87 2.41 -5.18
CA ALA A 94 13.96 3.22 -5.71
C ALA A 94 13.54 4.67 -5.95
N VAL A 95 12.38 4.88 -6.58
CA VAL A 95 11.81 6.23 -6.78
C VAL A 95 11.48 6.89 -5.42
N ALA A 96 10.99 6.13 -4.45
CA ALA A 96 10.73 6.65 -3.11
C ALA A 96 11.97 7.25 -2.45
N ARG A 97 13.17 6.75 -2.76
CA ARG A 97 14.43 7.28 -2.22
C ARG A 97 14.76 8.68 -2.72
N LEU A 98 14.22 9.06 -3.87
CA LEU A 98 14.37 10.41 -4.44
C LEU A 98 13.40 11.42 -3.79
N LEU A 99 12.39 10.93 -3.07
CA LEU A 99 11.36 11.74 -2.43
C LEU A 99 11.68 12.01 -0.96
N ARG A 100 10.92 12.94 -0.35
CA ARG A 100 11.05 13.31 1.06
C ARG A 100 9.68 13.33 1.75
N GLY A 101 9.72 13.26 3.07
CA GLY A 101 8.52 13.40 3.90
C GLY A 101 7.46 12.31 3.64
N ARG A 102 6.20 12.72 3.58
CA ARG A 102 5.04 11.82 3.43
C ARG A 102 5.05 11.04 2.11
N ALA A 103 5.44 11.69 1.01
CA ALA A 103 5.48 11.07 -0.31
C ALA A 103 6.44 9.87 -0.37
N ARG A 104 7.63 9.99 0.27
CA ARG A 104 8.56 8.86 0.42
C ARG A 104 7.89 7.69 1.15
N GLY A 105 7.18 7.98 2.26
CA GLY A 105 6.50 6.94 3.03
C GLY A 105 5.43 6.22 2.22
N VAL A 106 4.60 6.96 1.52
CA VAL A 106 3.52 6.40 0.66
C VAL A 106 4.12 5.53 -0.44
N LEU A 107 5.13 6.01 -1.16
CA LEU A 107 5.68 5.24 -2.28
C LEU A 107 6.51 4.02 -1.82
N THR A 108 7.21 4.11 -0.68
CA THR A 108 7.84 2.95 -0.05
C THR A 108 6.78 1.92 0.36
N GLY A 109 5.68 2.40 0.95
CA GLY A 109 4.53 1.56 1.26
C GLY A 109 3.93 0.90 0.03
N ALA A 110 3.74 1.64 -1.07
CA ALA A 110 3.20 1.08 -2.31
C ALA A 110 4.08 -0.07 -2.85
N GLY A 111 5.39 0.09 -2.85
CA GLY A 111 6.30 -1.01 -3.20
C GLY A 111 6.16 -2.23 -2.29
N ALA A 112 6.01 -2.01 -0.97
CA ALA A 112 5.70 -3.09 -0.04
C ALA A 112 4.32 -3.71 -0.32
N GLY A 113 3.32 -2.89 -0.66
CA GLY A 113 1.98 -3.34 -1.03
C GLY A 113 1.97 -4.27 -2.25
N VAL A 114 2.74 -3.93 -3.28
CA VAL A 114 2.96 -4.80 -4.44
C VAL A 114 3.53 -6.16 -4.01
N LEU A 115 4.53 -6.19 -3.12
CA LEU A 115 5.07 -7.46 -2.62
C LEU A 115 4.02 -8.27 -1.85
N LEU A 116 3.20 -7.62 -1.05
CA LEU A 116 2.12 -8.28 -0.29
C LEU A 116 1.02 -8.82 -1.22
N HIS A 117 0.71 -8.10 -2.30
CA HIS A 117 -0.18 -8.55 -3.37
C HIS A 117 0.36 -9.81 -4.05
N LEU A 118 1.63 -9.81 -4.46
CA LEU A 118 2.27 -10.95 -5.12
C LEU A 118 2.25 -12.22 -4.26
N VAL A 119 2.22 -12.12 -2.92
CA VAL A 119 2.14 -13.29 -2.03
C VAL A 119 0.87 -14.10 -2.29
N ARG A 120 -0.28 -13.44 -2.54
CA ARG A 120 -1.53 -14.13 -2.86
C ARG A 120 -1.53 -14.59 -4.32
N ASP A 121 -1.08 -13.77 -5.23
CA ASP A 121 -1.02 -14.06 -6.66
C ASP A 121 -0.19 -15.28 -7.00
N LEU A 122 0.90 -15.50 -6.28
CA LEU A 122 1.71 -16.70 -6.42
C LEU A 122 0.95 -17.99 -6.13
N ALA A 123 -0.15 -17.92 -5.36
CA ALA A 123 -0.95 -19.08 -4.99
C ALA A 123 -2.29 -19.15 -5.75
N SER A 124 -2.61 -18.15 -6.58
CA SER A 124 -3.85 -18.04 -7.33
C SER A 124 -3.60 -17.63 -8.78
N GLY A 125 -4.49 -18.03 -9.68
CA GLY A 125 -4.46 -17.63 -11.08
C GLY A 125 -3.36 -18.27 -11.94
N PRO A 126 -3.01 -17.63 -13.08
CA PRO A 126 -2.19 -18.22 -14.12
C PRO A 126 -0.68 -18.21 -13.83
N GLY A 127 -0.25 -17.65 -12.69
CA GLY A 127 1.18 -17.46 -12.35
C GLY A 127 1.62 -16.01 -12.45
N VAL A 128 2.74 -15.71 -11.82
CA VAL A 128 3.29 -14.36 -11.68
C VAL A 128 4.64 -14.26 -12.38
N PRO A 129 4.88 -13.33 -13.32
CA PRO A 129 6.19 -13.10 -13.96
C PRO A 129 7.16 -12.42 -12.97
N LEU A 130 7.40 -13.11 -11.83
CA LEU A 130 8.07 -12.56 -10.64
C LEU A 130 9.44 -11.95 -10.96
N LEU A 131 10.20 -12.58 -11.85
CA LEU A 131 11.57 -12.20 -12.19
C LEU A 131 11.66 -11.38 -13.48
N TRP A 132 10.55 -10.87 -14.01
CA TRP A 132 10.62 -9.94 -15.14
C TRP A 132 11.53 -8.73 -14.81
N PRO A 133 12.39 -8.24 -15.71
CA PRO A 133 12.54 -8.56 -17.12
C PRO A 133 13.49 -9.73 -17.45
N VAL A 134 14.04 -10.42 -16.45
CA VAL A 134 14.99 -11.54 -16.68
C VAL A 134 14.29 -12.73 -17.34
N THR A 135 13.07 -13.04 -16.91
CA THR A 135 12.20 -14.04 -17.50
C THR A 135 10.74 -13.63 -17.34
N ALA A 136 9.91 -14.03 -18.33
CA ALA A 136 8.46 -13.86 -18.26
C ALA A 136 7.73 -15.11 -17.76
N THR A 137 8.46 -16.16 -17.37
CA THR A 137 7.87 -17.42 -16.87
C THR A 137 7.09 -17.15 -15.59
N GLY A 138 5.84 -17.63 -15.54
CA GLY A 138 4.97 -17.52 -14.37
C GLY A 138 5.45 -18.40 -13.22
N ALA A 139 5.67 -17.79 -12.06
CA ALA A 139 5.99 -18.47 -10.82
C ALA A 139 4.68 -18.82 -10.07
N HIS A 140 4.68 -20.01 -9.44
CA HIS A 140 3.55 -20.49 -8.64
C HIS A 140 4.03 -21.06 -7.31
N VAL A 141 3.17 -20.97 -6.30
CA VAL A 141 3.30 -21.70 -5.03
C VAL A 141 2.00 -22.43 -4.72
N PRO A 142 2.06 -23.62 -4.08
CA PRO A 142 0.83 -24.31 -3.67
C PRO A 142 0.00 -23.43 -2.72
N TYR A 143 -1.33 -23.45 -2.91
CA TYR A 143 -2.26 -22.70 -2.07
C TYR A 143 -2.08 -22.96 -0.57
N ALA A 144 -1.74 -24.21 -0.19
CA ALA A 144 -1.47 -24.59 1.19
C ALA A 144 -0.32 -23.79 1.82
N VAL A 145 0.70 -23.39 1.03
CA VAL A 145 1.81 -22.55 1.51
C VAL A 145 1.30 -21.15 1.83
N TYR A 146 0.52 -20.56 0.93
CA TYR A 146 -0.11 -19.26 1.16
C TYR A 146 -1.05 -19.28 2.38
N ALA A 147 -1.92 -20.28 2.49
CA ALA A 147 -2.81 -20.44 3.63
C ALA A 147 -2.03 -20.58 4.95
N GLY A 148 -0.90 -21.30 4.93
CA GLY A 148 0.02 -21.41 6.07
C GLY A 148 0.65 -20.08 6.46
N VAL A 149 1.10 -19.28 5.48
CA VAL A 149 1.63 -17.93 5.71
C VAL A 149 0.56 -17.03 6.33
N LEU A 150 -0.65 -17.06 5.81
CA LEU A 150 -1.77 -16.26 6.30
C LEU A 150 -2.19 -16.66 7.74
N ALA A 151 -2.22 -17.96 8.02
CA ALA A 151 -2.50 -18.49 9.36
C ALA A 151 -1.40 -18.10 10.36
N GLY A 152 -0.13 -18.24 9.98
CA GLY A 152 1.02 -17.83 10.79
C GLY A 152 1.00 -16.33 11.10
N ALA A 153 0.76 -15.49 10.09
CA ALA A 153 0.63 -14.04 10.26
C ALA A 153 -0.53 -13.69 11.23
N THR A 154 -1.66 -14.36 11.08
CA THR A 154 -2.81 -14.19 12.00
C THR A 154 -2.43 -14.58 13.42
N GLY A 155 -1.75 -15.70 13.60
CA GLY A 155 -1.24 -16.14 14.91
C GLY A 155 -0.35 -15.10 15.57
N VAL A 156 0.58 -14.52 14.81
CA VAL A 156 1.46 -13.44 15.29
C VAL A 156 0.64 -12.22 15.75
N VAL A 157 -0.34 -11.79 14.98
CA VAL A 157 -1.21 -10.66 15.34
C VAL A 157 -1.99 -10.97 16.62
N VAL A 158 -2.59 -12.15 16.75
CA VAL A 158 -3.36 -12.57 17.92
C VAL A 158 -2.49 -12.61 19.17
N VAL A 159 -1.30 -13.25 19.11
CA VAL A 159 -0.37 -13.34 20.25
C VAL A 159 0.04 -11.96 20.73
N ARG A 160 0.35 -11.05 19.82
CA ARG A 160 0.69 -9.66 20.18
C ARG A 160 -0.49 -8.92 20.82
N TRP A 161 -1.69 -9.12 20.31
CA TRP A 161 -2.89 -8.49 20.86
C TRP A 161 -3.19 -8.99 22.28
N LEU A 162 -3.11 -10.30 22.52
CA LEU A 162 -3.28 -10.90 23.84
C LEU A 162 -2.20 -10.44 24.82
N GLY A 163 -0.94 -10.39 24.39
CA GLY A 163 0.17 -9.91 25.20
C GLY A 163 0.04 -8.44 25.61
N SER A 164 -0.47 -7.57 24.72
CA SER A 164 -0.70 -6.16 25.04
C SER A 164 -1.84 -5.95 26.03
N GLY A 165 -2.90 -6.76 25.96
CA GLY A 165 -4.02 -6.72 26.90
C GLY A 165 -3.66 -7.18 28.33
N ALA A 166 -2.79 -8.19 28.44
CA ALA A 166 -2.34 -8.72 29.74
C ALA A 166 -1.50 -7.69 30.52
N LEU A 167 -0.70 -6.87 29.83
CA LEU A 167 0.12 -5.83 30.46
C LEU A 167 -0.72 -4.61 30.94
N SER A 168 -1.84 -4.33 30.29
CA SER A 168 -2.74 -3.25 30.67
C SER A 168 -3.61 -3.60 31.89
N GLY A 169 -3.91 -4.88 32.10
CA GLY A 169 -4.68 -5.35 33.24
C GLY A 169 -3.91 -5.44 34.57
N ALA A 170 -2.59 -5.63 34.52
CA ALA A 170 -1.77 -5.78 35.71
C ALA A 170 -1.40 -4.46 36.40
N GLY A 171 -1.63 -3.30 35.76
CA GLY A 171 -1.34 -1.97 36.35
C GLY A 171 -2.48 -1.35 37.16
N GLY A 172 -3.66 -1.95 37.19
CA GLY A 172 -4.88 -1.34 37.75
C GLY A 172 -5.14 -1.55 39.25
N TRP A 173 -4.35 -2.35 39.92
CA TRP A 173 -4.48 -2.60 41.37
C TRP A 173 -3.35 -1.97 42.18
N ARG A 174 -3.11 -0.66 42.05
CA ARG A 174 -2.53 0.06 43.18
C ARG A 174 -3.67 0.43 44.10
N ALA A 175 -3.76 -0.36 45.15
CA ALA A 175 -4.58 -0.06 46.31
C ALA A 175 -4.39 1.41 46.69
N THR A 176 -5.43 2.19 46.60
CA THR A 176 -5.55 3.44 47.35
C THR A 176 -5.73 3.03 48.83
N SER A 177 -4.65 2.54 49.45
CA SER A 177 -4.55 2.47 50.89
C SER A 177 -4.55 3.89 51.38
N GLY A 178 -5.61 4.24 52.08
CA GLY A 178 -5.81 5.55 52.63
C GLY A 178 -4.62 5.98 53.49
N GLU A 179 -4.16 7.16 53.25
CA GLU A 179 -3.38 7.92 54.19
C GLU A 179 -4.05 9.27 54.37
N THR A 180 -4.98 9.27 55.30
CA THR A 180 -5.47 10.48 56.01
C THR A 180 -4.31 11.07 56.78
N GLY A 181 -3.53 11.91 56.17
CA GLY A 181 -2.42 12.65 56.76
C GLY A 181 -2.59 14.15 56.54
N ARG A 182 -3.41 14.70 57.39
CA ARG A 182 -3.60 16.10 57.76
C ARG A 182 -2.25 16.77 58.03
N THR A 183 -1.80 17.73 57.20
CA THR A 183 -1.05 18.88 57.68
C THR A 183 -1.28 20.06 56.78
N SER A 184 -2.09 20.96 57.30
CA SER A 184 -2.16 22.37 56.93
C SER A 184 -0.79 23.01 57.13
N ARG A 185 -0.15 23.47 56.04
CA ARG A 185 0.90 24.48 56.09
C ARG A 185 0.53 25.62 55.15
N ALA A 186 -0.03 26.63 55.81
CA ALA A 186 -0.07 27.99 55.34
C ALA A 186 1.34 28.44 54.97
N ARG A 187 1.59 28.85 53.76
CA ARG A 187 2.70 29.73 53.41
C ARG A 187 2.19 30.86 52.53
N SER A 188 2.01 31.92 53.23
CA SER A 188 2.34 33.32 52.96
C SER A 188 2.58 33.72 51.50
N ARG A 189 1.70 34.58 51.09
CA ARG A 189 1.79 35.53 49.98
C ARG A 189 3.14 36.30 50.01
N CYS A 190 3.81 36.39 48.89
CA CYS A 190 4.65 37.49 48.54
C CYS A 190 4.18 38.07 47.18
N PRO A 191 3.75 39.30 47.13
CA PRO A 191 3.59 40.02 45.90
C PRO A 191 4.80 40.93 45.75
N CYS A 192 5.53 40.86 44.64
CA CYS A 192 6.34 41.98 44.16
C CYS A 192 7.06 41.63 42.87
N GLY A 193 6.99 42.53 41.92
CA GLY A 193 8.00 42.72 40.90
C GLY A 193 7.51 42.55 39.45
N SER A 194 6.82 43.54 38.95
CA SER A 194 7.17 44.52 37.92
C SER A 194 7.99 44.04 36.71
N ALA A 195 7.39 44.29 35.55
CA ALA A 195 7.96 44.91 34.36
C ALA A 195 9.08 44.16 33.62
N GLY A 196 8.79 43.87 32.38
CA GLY A 196 9.78 43.47 31.40
C GLY A 196 9.16 42.97 30.10
N ALA A 197 8.61 43.88 29.29
CA ALA A 197 8.32 43.55 27.90
C ALA A 197 9.64 43.52 27.12
N PRO A 198 9.84 42.54 26.24
CA PRO A 198 10.71 42.75 25.09
C PRO A 198 9.92 42.75 23.79
N ALA A 199 10.13 43.86 23.14
CA ALA A 199 10.02 44.24 21.76
C ALA A 199 9.75 43.13 20.72
N GLY A 200 8.81 43.47 19.87
CA GLY A 200 8.45 42.73 18.65
C GLY A 200 9.61 42.46 17.71
N ARG A 201 9.76 41.22 17.30
CA ARG A 201 10.45 40.90 16.07
C ARG A 201 9.43 40.83 14.95
N ALA A 202 9.38 41.90 14.18
CA ALA A 202 8.76 41.96 12.87
C ALA A 202 9.39 40.90 11.97
N ARG A 203 8.66 39.88 11.64
CA ARG A 203 9.01 38.95 10.54
C ARG A 203 8.72 39.67 9.22
N SER A 204 9.80 40.12 8.58
CA SER A 204 9.78 40.59 7.20
C SER A 204 9.18 39.48 6.28
N ARG A 205 8.06 39.80 5.70
CA ARG A 205 7.51 39.06 4.53
C ARG A 205 8.53 39.22 3.39
N ARG A 206 9.30 38.19 3.12
CA ARG A 206 10.03 38.08 1.85
C ARG A 206 9.02 37.79 0.74
N SER A 207 8.89 38.76 -0.14
CA SER A 207 8.18 38.70 -1.39
C SER A 207 8.76 37.58 -2.25
N ALA A 208 7.92 36.67 -2.74
CA ALA A 208 8.29 35.65 -3.69
C ALA A 208 8.57 36.31 -5.06
N PRO A 209 9.61 35.89 -5.78
CA PRO A 209 9.82 36.33 -7.16
C PRO A 209 8.85 35.66 -8.10
N SER A 210 8.23 36.47 -8.95
CA SER A 210 7.32 36.08 -10.03
C SER A 210 8.06 35.18 -11.03
N ALA A 211 7.47 34.02 -11.31
CA ALA A 211 7.96 33.13 -12.37
C ALA A 211 7.68 33.69 -13.77
N PRO A 212 8.61 33.60 -14.71
CA PRO A 212 8.38 34.03 -16.10
C PRO A 212 7.43 33.08 -16.84
N ALA A 213 6.50 33.67 -17.58
CA ALA A 213 5.56 32.99 -18.46
C ALA A 213 6.29 32.12 -19.50
N ARG A 214 6.04 30.81 -19.48
CA ARG A 214 6.46 29.89 -20.53
C ARG A 214 5.61 30.14 -21.79
N ARG A 215 6.28 30.61 -22.82
CA ARG A 215 5.78 30.72 -24.19
C ARG A 215 5.38 29.33 -24.69
N ALA A 216 4.12 29.18 -25.07
CA ALA A 216 3.62 28.02 -25.78
C ALA A 216 4.23 28.00 -27.18
N THR A 217 5.02 27.00 -27.50
CA THR A 217 5.42 26.66 -28.84
C THR A 217 4.37 25.71 -29.42
N ALA A 218 3.79 26.13 -30.55
CA ALA A 218 2.85 25.34 -31.33
C ALA A 218 3.53 24.09 -31.92
N PRO A 219 2.79 22.95 -32.05
CA PRO A 219 3.33 21.78 -32.71
C PRO A 219 3.40 21.97 -34.23
N PRO A 220 4.38 21.36 -34.91
CA PRO A 220 4.46 21.39 -36.37
C PRO A 220 3.37 20.52 -36.99
N ALA A 221 2.76 21.05 -38.03
CA ALA A 221 1.78 20.38 -38.86
C ALA A 221 2.45 19.33 -39.75
N GLY A 222 1.79 18.20 -39.86
CA GLY A 222 1.73 17.44 -41.11
C GLY A 222 2.77 16.37 -41.33
N GLU A 223 2.34 15.14 -41.22
CA GLU A 223 2.65 14.13 -42.25
C GLU A 223 1.50 13.13 -42.27
N ARG A 224 0.79 13.12 -43.42
CA ARG A 224 -0.22 12.12 -43.76
C ARG A 224 0.50 10.81 -44.11
N PRO A 225 0.13 9.66 -43.57
CA PRO A 225 0.58 8.40 -44.12
C PRO A 225 -0.15 8.13 -45.45
N ALA A 226 0.62 7.77 -46.43
CA ALA A 226 0.18 7.35 -47.75
C ALA A 226 -0.60 6.04 -47.67
N SER A 227 -1.75 6.04 -48.33
CA SER A 227 -2.50 4.87 -48.72
C SER A 227 -1.68 3.96 -49.61
N GLY A 228 -1.37 2.75 -49.14
CA GLY A 228 -0.66 1.70 -49.91
C GLY A 228 -1.44 0.41 -49.85
N GLN A 229 -2.20 0.17 -50.91
CA GLN A 229 -2.40 -1.04 -51.70
C GLN A 229 -2.53 -2.38 -50.94
N GLU A 230 -3.75 -2.89 -51.01
CA GLU A 230 -4.00 -4.33 -51.02
C GLU A 230 -3.28 -5.03 -52.18
N PRO A 231 -2.81 -6.25 -52.02
CA PRO A 231 -2.83 -7.21 -53.10
C PRO A 231 -3.81 -8.35 -52.73
N GLY A 232 -4.81 -8.43 -53.57
CA GLY A 232 -5.68 -9.57 -53.68
C GLY A 232 -4.95 -10.81 -54.18
N GLY A 233 -5.56 -11.94 -53.91
CA GLY A 233 -5.44 -13.00 -54.86
C GLY A 233 -5.25 -14.40 -54.37
N ARG A 234 -6.28 -15.19 -54.59
CA ARG A 234 -6.33 -16.58 -55.07
C ARG A 234 -6.06 -17.70 -54.10
N ARG A 235 -7.16 -18.37 -53.76
CA ARG A 235 -7.62 -19.70 -54.28
C ARG A 235 -6.51 -20.77 -54.38
N GLY A 236 -6.70 -21.81 -53.65
CA GLY A 236 -6.15 -23.14 -53.75
C GLY A 236 -6.71 -23.96 -52.60
#